data_93a3a181285b5bdae222cca634527f78
#
_entry.id   93a3a181285b5bdae222cca634527f78
#
_cell.length_a   1.000
_cell.length_b   1.000
_cell.length_c   1.000
_cell.angle_alpha   90.00
_cell.angle_beta   90.00
_cell.angle_gamma   90.00
#
_symmetry.space_group_name_H-M   'P 1'
#
loop_
_entity.id
_entity.type
_entity.pdbx_description
1 polymer ?
#
loop_
_entity_poly.entity_id
_entity_poly.type
_entity_poly.pdbx_seq_one_letter_code
_entity_poly.pdbx_strand_id
1 'polypeptide(L)'
;MVNKKILYDGKAKTIFEGPTPDTVVQYFKDDATANNAEKHSIINGKGVLNNAISDFLMRKINELGIPTHYIKKINMREQLVRKVEIIPVEFVVRNIAAGSIVKRLGLKEGTTFLRPLVEHYLKKDELGDPFINEDH
;
A
#
# COMPACT_ATOMS: atom_id res chain seq x y z
N MET A 1 -18.81 -16.75 16.21
CA MET A 1 -17.82 -16.01 15.39
C MET A 1 -17.88 -16.59 14.01
N VAL A 2 -18.24 -15.80 12.99
CA VAL A 2 -18.20 -16.25 11.60
C VAL A 2 -16.73 -16.49 11.26
N ASN A 3 -16.39 -17.72 10.91
CA ASN A 3 -15.03 -18.09 10.50
C ASN A 3 -14.77 -17.38 9.14
N LYS A 4 -14.12 -16.21 9.18
CA LYS A 4 -13.77 -15.48 7.96
C LYS A 4 -12.64 -16.25 7.28
N LYS A 5 -12.86 -16.69 6.06
CA LYS A 5 -11.83 -17.38 5.27
C LYS A 5 -10.75 -16.37 4.84
N ILE A 6 -9.51 -16.68 5.16
CA ILE A 6 -8.35 -15.91 4.72
C ILE A 6 -8.07 -16.21 3.25
N LEU A 7 -7.99 -15.18 2.42
CA LEU A 7 -7.58 -15.26 1.02
C LEU A 7 -6.08 -14.97 0.85
N TYR A 8 -5.56 -14.05 1.66
CA TYR A 8 -4.16 -13.65 1.61
C TYR A 8 -3.72 -13.08 2.97
N ASP A 9 -2.53 -13.42 3.41
CA ASP A 9 -1.91 -12.86 4.62
C ASP A 9 -0.56 -12.22 4.26
N GLY A 10 -0.54 -10.90 4.23
CA GLY A 10 0.63 -10.09 3.90
C GLY A 10 1.35 -9.50 5.11
N LYS A 11 2.40 -8.75 4.85
CA LYS A 11 3.26 -8.12 5.89
C LYS A 11 2.48 -7.16 6.81
N ALA A 12 1.55 -6.37 6.25
CA ALA A 12 0.82 -5.33 6.98
C ALA A 12 -0.70 -5.50 6.98
N LYS A 13 -1.23 -6.43 6.19
CA LYS A 13 -2.66 -6.62 5.98
C LYS A 13 -2.99 -8.09 5.79
N THR A 14 -4.19 -8.47 6.25
CA THR A 14 -4.81 -9.76 5.94
C THR A 14 -6.08 -9.51 5.13
N ILE A 15 -6.29 -10.28 4.09
CA ILE A 15 -7.47 -10.20 3.22
C ILE A 15 -8.35 -11.40 3.49
N PHE A 16 -9.60 -11.13 3.82
CA PHE A 16 -10.64 -12.14 4.04
C PHE A 16 -11.69 -12.07 2.93
N GLU A 17 -12.42 -13.18 2.73
CA GLU A 17 -13.62 -13.15 1.90
C GLU A 17 -14.60 -12.09 2.40
N GLY A 18 -15.17 -11.33 1.47
CA GLY A 18 -16.22 -10.35 1.73
C GLY A 18 -17.62 -10.98 1.74
N PRO A 19 -18.65 -10.16 1.99
CA PRO A 19 -20.04 -10.59 1.99
C PRO A 19 -20.57 -11.01 0.61
N THR A 20 -19.90 -10.57 -0.46
CA THR A 20 -20.25 -10.92 -1.86
C THR A 20 -19.00 -11.38 -2.62
N PRO A 21 -19.13 -12.12 -3.72
CA PRO A 21 -17.99 -12.66 -4.47
C PRO A 21 -17.03 -11.63 -5.03
N ASP A 22 -17.50 -10.40 -5.27
CA ASP A 22 -16.75 -9.27 -5.81
C ASP A 22 -16.17 -8.34 -4.73
N THR A 23 -16.29 -8.71 -3.46
CA THR A 23 -15.78 -7.93 -2.33
C THR A 23 -14.86 -8.73 -1.44
N VAL A 24 -13.97 -8.02 -0.73
CA VAL A 24 -13.10 -8.59 0.29
C VAL A 24 -13.06 -7.67 1.51
N VAL A 25 -12.73 -8.24 2.66
CA VAL A 25 -12.47 -7.48 3.89
C VAL A 25 -10.96 -7.38 4.08
N GLN A 26 -10.46 -6.17 4.13
CA GLN A 26 -9.07 -5.85 4.38
C GLN A 26 -8.87 -5.50 5.86
N TYR A 27 -8.11 -6.34 6.57
CA TYR A 27 -7.72 -6.13 7.96
C TYR A 27 -6.31 -5.53 8.03
N PHE A 28 -6.14 -4.48 8.82
CA PHE A 28 -4.86 -3.80 9.03
C PHE A 28 -4.18 -4.32 10.29
N LYS A 29 -2.99 -4.90 10.11
CA LYS A 29 -2.16 -5.49 11.16
C LYS A 29 -1.31 -4.42 11.85
N ASP A 30 -0.85 -4.73 13.07
CA ASP A 30 0.13 -3.91 13.79
C ASP A 30 1.59 -4.26 13.43
N ASP A 31 1.77 -5.26 12.59
CA ASP A 31 3.08 -5.72 12.14
C ASP A 31 3.81 -4.64 11.34
N ALA A 32 5.09 -4.45 11.66
CA ALA A 32 6.02 -3.60 10.96
C ALA A 32 7.24 -4.43 10.53
N THR A 33 7.59 -4.35 9.26
CA THR A 33 8.75 -5.05 8.70
C THR A 33 9.68 -4.06 8.02
N ALA A 34 10.99 -4.33 8.08
CA ALA A 34 12.00 -3.59 7.37
C ALA A 34 13.02 -4.57 6.74
N ASN A 35 13.78 -4.11 5.74
CA ASN A 35 14.81 -4.88 5.05
C ASN A 35 14.30 -6.25 4.55
N ASN A 36 13.27 -6.26 3.70
CA ASN A 36 12.66 -7.49 3.18
C ASN A 36 12.25 -8.50 4.27
N ALA A 37 11.65 -8.01 5.36
CA ALA A 37 11.21 -8.78 6.52
C ALA A 37 12.34 -9.36 7.42
N GLU A 38 13.61 -9.01 7.23
CA GLU A 38 14.68 -9.36 8.16
C GLU A 38 14.48 -8.79 9.57
N LYS A 39 13.78 -7.65 9.64
CA LYS A 39 13.35 -7.02 10.90
C LYS A 39 11.85 -7.03 10.99
N HIS A 40 11.32 -7.61 12.06
CA HIS A 40 9.90 -7.63 12.38
C HIS A 40 9.67 -7.08 13.79
N SER A 41 8.67 -6.22 13.94
CA SER A 41 8.19 -5.74 15.23
C SER A 41 6.70 -5.49 15.19
N ILE A 42 6.08 -5.41 16.35
CA ILE A 42 4.67 -5.06 16.50
C ILE A 42 4.60 -3.64 17.05
N ILE A 43 3.92 -2.75 16.34
CA ILE A 43 3.66 -1.38 16.78
C ILE A 43 2.19 -1.27 17.12
N ASN A 44 1.88 -1.29 18.39
CA ASN A 44 0.49 -1.23 18.88
C ASN A 44 -0.25 -0.02 18.32
N GLY A 45 -1.41 -0.26 17.73
CA GLY A 45 -2.25 0.79 17.12
C GLY A 45 -1.88 1.17 15.70
N LYS A 46 -0.77 0.66 15.11
CA LYS A 46 -0.39 0.94 13.73
C LYS A 46 -1.51 0.60 12.75
N GLY A 47 -2.13 -0.57 12.91
CA GLY A 47 -3.24 -1.01 12.05
C GLY A 47 -4.46 -0.10 12.14
N VAL A 48 -4.81 0.35 13.34
CA VAL A 48 -5.91 1.30 13.56
C VAL A 48 -5.64 2.63 12.86
N LEU A 49 -4.42 3.16 13.00
CA LEU A 49 -4.01 4.41 12.40
C LEU A 49 -3.97 4.30 10.85
N ASN A 50 -3.38 3.23 10.34
CA ASN A 50 -3.32 2.97 8.90
C ASN A 50 -4.72 2.83 8.28
N ASN A 51 -5.65 2.15 8.97
CA ASN A 51 -7.02 2.05 8.52
C ASN A 51 -7.71 3.43 8.48
N ALA A 52 -7.50 4.26 9.48
CA ALA A 52 -8.08 5.61 9.53
C ALA A 52 -7.53 6.52 8.42
N ILE A 53 -6.22 6.49 8.18
CA ILE A 53 -5.56 7.26 7.10
C ILE A 53 -6.05 6.77 5.73
N SER A 54 -6.10 5.46 5.52
CA SER A 54 -6.58 4.87 4.28
C SER A 54 -8.04 5.23 4.00
N ASP A 55 -8.91 5.13 4.99
CA ASP A 55 -10.32 5.53 4.90
C ASP A 55 -10.45 7.01 4.46
N PHE A 56 -9.73 7.90 5.13
CA PHE A 56 -9.75 9.33 4.82
C PHE A 56 -9.28 9.61 3.39
N LEU A 57 -8.12 9.08 2.99
CA LEU A 57 -7.54 9.36 1.68
C LEU A 57 -8.36 8.74 0.55
N MET A 58 -8.82 7.50 0.67
CA MET A 58 -9.60 6.82 -0.37
C MET A 58 -10.96 7.51 -0.61
N ARG A 59 -11.61 7.99 0.45
CA ARG A 59 -12.83 8.80 0.29
C ARG A 59 -12.54 10.10 -0.45
N LYS A 60 -11.46 10.80 -0.12
CA LYS A 60 -11.06 12.03 -0.81
C LYS A 60 -10.76 11.81 -2.28
N ILE A 61 -10.09 10.71 -2.62
CA ILE A 61 -9.81 10.33 -4.02
C ILE A 61 -11.12 10.06 -4.77
N ASN A 62 -12.07 9.32 -4.16
CA ASN A 62 -13.39 9.07 -4.75
C ASN A 62 -14.20 10.37 -4.93
N GLU A 63 -14.14 11.30 -3.97
CA GLU A 63 -14.81 12.63 -4.06
C GLU A 63 -14.26 13.45 -5.24
N LEU A 64 -13.00 13.27 -5.62
CA LEU A 64 -12.38 13.89 -6.81
C LEU A 64 -12.76 13.19 -8.14
N GLY A 65 -13.63 12.18 -8.10
CA GLY A 65 -14.06 11.43 -9.28
C GLY A 65 -13.07 10.36 -9.75
N ILE A 66 -12.03 10.05 -8.95
CA ILE A 66 -11.06 9.00 -9.26
C ILE A 66 -11.56 7.70 -8.59
N PRO A 67 -11.96 6.67 -9.36
CA PRO A 67 -12.47 5.43 -8.81
C PRO A 67 -11.38 4.68 -8.06
N THR A 68 -11.72 4.18 -6.86
CA THR A 68 -10.84 3.32 -6.05
C THR A 68 -11.53 1.99 -5.74
N HIS A 69 -10.80 1.05 -5.16
CA HIS A 69 -11.38 -0.20 -4.66
C HIS A 69 -12.14 -0.04 -3.32
N TYR A 70 -12.00 1.10 -2.65
CA TYR A 70 -12.59 1.36 -1.35
C TYR A 70 -14.12 1.45 -1.43
N ILE A 71 -14.81 0.76 -0.53
CA ILE A 71 -16.27 0.83 -0.37
C ILE A 71 -16.62 1.53 0.94
N LYS A 72 -16.19 0.99 2.08
CA LYS A 72 -16.44 1.59 3.39
C LYS A 72 -15.53 1.04 4.48
N LYS A 73 -15.33 1.82 5.52
CA LYS A 73 -14.77 1.38 6.79
C LYS A 73 -15.81 0.53 7.55
N ILE A 74 -15.42 -0.64 8.04
CA ILE A 74 -16.27 -1.54 8.82
C ILE A 74 -16.10 -1.23 10.32
N ASN A 75 -14.85 -1.17 10.77
CA ASN A 75 -14.49 -0.90 12.17
C ASN A 75 -13.10 -0.27 12.24
N MET A 76 -12.50 -0.23 13.43
CA MET A 76 -11.18 0.41 13.63
C MET A 76 -10.05 -0.23 12.83
N ARG A 77 -10.16 -1.50 12.43
CA ARG A 77 -9.09 -2.25 11.74
C ARG A 77 -9.49 -2.81 10.38
N GLU A 78 -10.76 -2.72 10.00
CA GLU A 78 -11.26 -3.38 8.80
C GLU A 78 -11.94 -2.40 7.83
N GLN A 79 -11.73 -2.64 6.54
CA GLN A 79 -12.41 -1.99 5.44
C GLN A 79 -13.05 -3.04 4.53
N LEU A 80 -14.23 -2.74 4.01
CA LEU A 80 -14.80 -3.44 2.88
C LEU A 80 -14.27 -2.78 1.60
N VAL A 81 -13.69 -3.58 0.72
CA VAL A 81 -13.15 -3.13 -0.54
C VAL A 81 -13.58 -4.06 -1.67
N ARG A 82 -13.55 -3.58 -2.91
CA ARG A 82 -13.77 -4.41 -4.09
C ARG A 82 -12.62 -5.40 -4.23
N LYS A 83 -12.95 -6.61 -4.66
CA LYS A 83 -11.96 -7.60 -5.06
C LYS A 83 -11.39 -7.16 -6.41
N VAL A 84 -10.09 -6.92 -6.45
CA VAL A 84 -9.39 -6.44 -7.65
C VAL A 84 -8.18 -7.31 -7.94
N GLU A 85 -7.76 -7.34 -9.18
CA GLU A 85 -6.46 -7.86 -9.58
C GLU A 85 -5.42 -6.75 -9.46
N ILE A 86 -4.35 -7.02 -8.72
CA ILE A 86 -3.29 -6.04 -8.48
C ILE A 86 -2.32 -6.03 -9.65
N ILE A 87 -2.11 -4.86 -10.24
CA ILE A 87 -1.01 -4.65 -11.20
C ILE A 87 0.30 -4.73 -10.42
N PRO A 88 1.26 -5.60 -10.79
CA PRO A 88 2.49 -5.80 -10.02
C PRO A 88 3.51 -4.67 -10.26
N VAL A 89 3.06 -3.43 -10.17
CA VAL A 89 3.89 -2.22 -10.35
C VAL A 89 3.63 -1.27 -9.20
N GLU A 90 4.70 -0.82 -8.56
CA GLU A 90 4.67 0.26 -7.59
C GLU A 90 4.89 1.60 -8.29
N PHE A 91 3.96 2.53 -8.07
CA PHE A 91 4.06 3.91 -8.55
C PHE A 91 4.55 4.79 -7.40
N VAL A 92 5.67 5.47 -7.61
CA VAL A 92 6.26 6.38 -6.62
C VAL A 92 6.27 7.79 -7.16
N VAL A 93 5.65 8.72 -6.44
CA VAL A 93 5.72 10.15 -6.75
C VAL A 93 6.66 10.84 -5.76
N ARG A 94 7.67 11.53 -6.29
CA ARG A 94 8.66 12.23 -5.47
C ARG A 94 8.66 13.74 -5.77
N ASN A 95 8.42 14.50 -4.74
CA ASN A 95 8.58 15.96 -4.76
C ASN A 95 9.96 16.39 -4.24
N ILE A 96 10.57 15.54 -3.40
CA ILE A 96 11.83 15.78 -2.71
C ILE A 96 12.70 14.53 -2.83
N ALA A 97 14.00 14.70 -2.99
CA ALA A 97 14.97 13.62 -3.00
C ALA A 97 15.08 12.99 -1.61
N ALA A 98 14.56 11.75 -1.47
CA ALA A 98 14.64 10.96 -0.25
C ALA A 98 14.67 9.46 -0.58
N GLY A 99 15.27 8.66 0.30
CA GLY A 99 15.32 7.21 0.16
C GLY A 99 16.16 6.74 -1.02
N SER A 100 15.68 5.75 -1.79
CA SER A 100 16.46 5.05 -2.82
C SER A 100 17.01 5.96 -3.93
N ILE A 101 16.29 7.02 -4.31
CA ILE A 101 16.74 7.96 -5.36
C ILE A 101 18.01 8.71 -4.97
N VAL A 102 18.18 9.03 -3.68
CA VAL A 102 19.39 9.70 -3.16
C VAL A 102 20.63 8.86 -3.46
N LYS A 103 20.58 7.58 -3.14
CA LYS A 103 21.67 6.64 -3.38
C LYS A 103 21.87 6.35 -4.88
N ARG A 104 20.78 6.13 -5.61
CA ARG A 104 20.81 5.77 -7.03
C ARG A 104 21.38 6.86 -7.92
N LEU A 105 21.09 8.13 -7.63
CA LEU A 105 21.52 9.27 -8.44
C LEU A 105 22.57 10.17 -7.75
N GLY A 106 23.06 9.81 -6.55
CA GLY A 106 24.02 10.62 -5.80
C GLY A 106 23.51 12.02 -5.43
N LEU A 107 22.19 12.15 -5.20
CA LEU A 107 21.58 13.44 -4.88
C LEU A 107 21.76 13.78 -3.40
N LYS A 108 21.74 15.07 -3.09
CA LYS A 108 21.65 15.53 -1.70
C LYS A 108 20.22 15.26 -1.20
N GLU A 109 20.09 14.59 -0.06
CA GLU A 109 18.79 14.39 0.58
C GLU A 109 18.12 15.73 0.92
N GLY A 110 16.81 15.82 0.71
CA GLY A 110 16.02 17.02 0.89
C GLY A 110 16.01 17.97 -0.32
N THR A 111 16.73 17.66 -1.41
CA THR A 111 16.67 18.47 -2.64
C THR A 111 15.25 18.40 -3.22
N THR A 112 14.63 19.58 -3.42
CA THR A 112 13.31 19.70 -4.05
C THR A 112 13.43 19.62 -5.57
N PHE A 113 12.57 18.83 -6.21
CA PHE A 113 12.48 18.75 -7.66
C PHE A 113 11.64 19.90 -8.23
N LEU A 114 11.98 20.39 -9.42
CA LEU A 114 11.21 21.41 -10.12
C LEU A 114 9.79 20.98 -10.48
N ARG A 115 9.59 19.70 -10.66
CA ARG A 115 8.30 19.04 -10.88
C ARG A 115 8.30 17.67 -10.20
N PRO A 116 7.12 17.14 -9.81
CA PRO A 116 7.04 15.79 -9.29
C PRO A 116 7.65 14.78 -10.27
N LEU A 117 8.50 13.88 -9.75
CA LEU A 117 9.00 12.74 -10.50
C LEU A 117 8.05 11.56 -10.28
N VAL A 118 7.75 10.83 -11.34
CA VAL A 118 6.99 9.58 -11.28
C VAL A 118 7.94 8.44 -11.62
N GLU A 119 8.02 7.46 -10.75
CA GLU A 119 8.89 6.30 -10.93
C GLU A 119 8.02 5.03 -10.84
N HIS A 120 8.44 4.01 -11.56
CA HIS A 120 7.79 2.70 -11.58
C HIS A 120 8.78 1.63 -11.12
N TYR A 121 8.30 0.70 -10.27
CA TYR A 121 9.09 -0.44 -9.82
C TYR A 121 8.27 -1.71 -10.03
N LEU A 122 8.87 -2.71 -10.66
CA LEU A 122 8.25 -4.02 -10.76
C LEU A 122 8.21 -4.67 -9.38
N LYS A 123 7.02 -5.05 -8.92
CA LYS A 123 6.83 -5.74 -7.62
C LYS A 123 7.19 -7.22 -7.77
N LYS A 124 8.47 -7.50 -7.64
CA LYS A 124 9.04 -8.83 -7.71
C LYS A 124 10.19 -8.97 -6.71
N ASP A 125 9.87 -9.45 -5.50
CA ASP A 125 10.80 -9.56 -4.38
C ASP A 125 12.10 -10.29 -4.77
N GLU A 126 12.01 -11.34 -5.60
CA GLU A 126 13.15 -12.12 -6.11
C GLU A 126 14.17 -11.29 -6.90
N LEU A 127 13.69 -10.20 -7.53
CA LEU A 127 14.52 -9.27 -8.31
C LEU A 127 14.87 -7.99 -7.54
N GLY A 128 14.45 -7.88 -6.27
CA GLY A 128 14.64 -6.69 -5.45
C GLY A 128 13.85 -5.47 -5.93
N ASP A 129 12.66 -5.67 -6.49
CA ASP A 129 11.77 -4.63 -6.99
C ASP A 129 12.49 -3.64 -7.94
N PRO A 130 12.97 -4.08 -9.11
CA PRO A 130 13.78 -3.26 -9.99
C PRO A 130 13.00 -2.06 -10.54
N PHE A 131 13.71 -0.94 -10.72
CA PHE A 131 13.21 0.21 -11.45
C PHE A 131 12.90 -0.17 -12.91
N ILE A 132 11.74 0.26 -13.38
CA ILE A 132 11.29 0.08 -14.77
C ILE A 132 10.80 1.41 -15.35
N ASN A 133 10.71 1.50 -16.66
CA ASN A 133 10.11 2.63 -17.37
C ASN A 133 8.82 2.21 -18.08
N GLU A 134 8.22 3.14 -18.82
CA GLU A 134 6.96 2.93 -19.53
C GLU A 134 7.04 1.87 -20.64
N ASP A 135 8.23 1.62 -21.18
CA ASP A 135 8.42 0.66 -22.28
C ASP A 135 8.58 -0.79 -21.78
N HIS A 136 8.81 -1.01 -20.49
CA HIS A 136 8.92 -2.34 -19.89
C HIS A 136 7.57 -2.94 -19.56
#